data_f9a0048196d80c292c1e4605662eb73b
#
_entry.id   f9a0048196d80c292c1e4605662eb73b
#
_cell.length_a   1.000
_cell.length_b   1.000
_cell.length_c   1.000
_cell.angle_alpha   90.00
_cell.angle_beta   90.00
_cell.angle_gamma   90.00
#
_symmetry.space_group_name_H-M   'P 1'
#
loop_
_entity.id
_entity.type
_entity.pdbx_description
1 polymer ?
#
loop_
_entity_poly.entity_id
_entity_poly.type
_entity_poly.pdbx_seq_one_letter_code
_entity_poly.pdbx_strand_id
1 'polypeptide(L)'
;MAVLESSRLRLRMVAGGDTDVVLEGLSNRELTKYMLIYYADMAGVQEQMDYYSHHHTAGTGCYWAIEMLDTGQVAGVIGMHYPTLDRHKAEIGFWLLPHYVGKGIATEAALAALAYGFYKLGLIRIEATVETENVSSIALLRKIGMVHEGTLRKYENNHGQLIDLMHFSILRDEWERRILE
;
A
#
# COMPACT_ATOMS: atom_id res chain seq x y z
N MET A 1 2.79 -15.40 7.05
CA MET A 1 3.10 -13.94 7.07
C MET A 1 2.93 -13.43 8.48
N ALA A 2 3.76 -12.47 8.92
CA ALA A 2 3.67 -11.94 10.27
C ALA A 2 2.49 -10.97 10.40
N VAL A 3 1.82 -11.00 11.57
CA VAL A 3 0.94 -9.94 12.03
C VAL A 3 1.85 -8.81 12.54
N LEU A 4 1.57 -7.56 12.15
CA LEU A 4 2.30 -6.39 12.60
C LEU A 4 1.37 -5.57 13.50
N GLU A 5 1.85 -5.11 14.62
CA GLU A 5 1.08 -4.28 15.54
C GLU A 5 1.78 -2.93 15.76
N SER A 6 0.99 -1.90 15.87
CA SER A 6 1.39 -0.55 16.20
C SER A 6 0.52 -0.01 17.34
N SER A 7 0.56 1.28 17.62
CA SER A 7 -0.22 1.86 18.73
C SER A 7 -1.74 1.73 18.57
N ARG A 8 -2.25 1.79 17.34
CA ARG A 8 -3.68 1.79 17.04
C ARG A 8 -4.11 0.70 16.06
N LEU A 9 -3.15 0.04 15.39
CA LEU A 9 -3.43 -0.82 14.25
C LEU A 9 -2.87 -2.23 14.44
N ARG A 10 -3.61 -3.18 13.89
CA ARG A 10 -3.11 -4.52 13.59
C ARG A 10 -3.14 -4.72 12.08
N LEU A 11 -1.98 -5.00 11.50
CA LEU A 11 -1.86 -5.39 10.10
C LEU A 11 -1.83 -6.91 10.05
N ARG A 12 -2.94 -7.51 9.67
CA ARG A 12 -3.08 -8.95 9.48
C ARG A 12 -3.29 -9.30 8.02
N MET A 13 -2.98 -10.50 7.61
CA MET A 13 -3.22 -10.94 6.23
C MET A 13 -4.67 -10.69 5.82
N VAL A 14 -4.87 -10.18 4.59
CA VAL A 14 -6.20 -10.10 3.98
C VAL A 14 -6.77 -11.51 3.85
N ALA A 15 -8.01 -11.71 4.25
CA ALA A 15 -8.70 -13.00 4.27
C ALA A 15 -10.10 -12.89 3.67
N GLY A 16 -10.76 -14.01 3.41
CA GLY A 16 -12.10 -14.04 2.82
C GLY A 16 -13.16 -13.24 3.58
N GLY A 17 -13.00 -13.05 4.89
CA GLY A 17 -13.88 -12.19 5.69
C GLY A 17 -13.76 -10.68 5.40
N ASP A 18 -12.76 -10.27 4.64
CA ASP A 18 -12.53 -8.85 4.29
C ASP A 18 -13.17 -8.46 2.94
N THR A 19 -13.80 -9.40 2.24
CA THR A 19 -14.34 -9.20 0.89
C THR A 19 -15.31 -8.01 0.82
N ASP A 20 -16.19 -7.84 1.81
CA ASP A 20 -17.16 -6.73 1.85
C ASP A 20 -16.45 -5.37 1.97
N VAL A 21 -15.41 -5.27 2.79
CA VAL A 21 -14.61 -4.05 2.94
C VAL A 21 -13.83 -3.76 1.66
N VAL A 22 -13.30 -4.78 1.00
CA VAL A 22 -12.60 -4.63 -0.28
C VAL A 22 -13.58 -4.17 -1.37
N LEU A 23 -14.82 -4.69 -1.39
CA LEU A 23 -15.88 -4.22 -2.28
C LEU A 23 -16.21 -2.75 -1.99
N GLU A 24 -16.48 -2.38 -0.74
CA GLU A 24 -16.77 -0.98 -0.35
C GLU A 24 -15.67 -0.03 -0.83
N GLY A 25 -14.40 -0.41 -0.64
CA GLY A 25 -13.27 0.42 -1.04
C GLY A 25 -13.10 0.50 -2.55
N LEU A 26 -13.00 -0.64 -3.24
CA LEU A 26 -12.60 -0.70 -4.65
C LEU A 26 -13.77 -0.46 -5.63
N SER A 27 -15.02 -0.39 -5.15
CA SER A 27 -16.17 0.11 -5.91
C SER A 27 -16.43 1.62 -5.70
N ASN A 28 -15.68 2.26 -4.82
CA ASN A 28 -15.80 3.69 -4.57
C ASN A 28 -14.95 4.49 -5.55
N ARG A 29 -15.59 5.25 -6.45
CA ARG A 29 -14.90 6.02 -7.52
C ARG A 29 -14.01 7.14 -6.99
N GLU A 30 -14.34 7.75 -5.87
CA GLU A 30 -13.49 8.79 -5.25
C GLU A 30 -12.21 8.19 -4.66
N LEU A 31 -12.31 6.99 -4.04
CA LEU A 31 -11.16 6.28 -3.53
C LEU A 31 -10.28 5.79 -4.67
N THR A 32 -10.87 5.20 -5.70
CA THR A 32 -10.14 4.58 -6.82
C THR A 32 -9.72 5.56 -7.91
N LYS A 33 -10.03 6.85 -7.74
CA LYS A 33 -9.74 7.90 -8.73
C LYS A 33 -8.28 7.88 -9.23
N TYR A 34 -7.34 7.61 -8.35
CA TYR A 34 -5.91 7.54 -8.63
C TYR A 34 -5.36 6.12 -8.61
N MET A 35 -6.23 5.13 -8.76
CA MET A 35 -5.87 3.73 -8.81
C MET A 35 -6.16 3.18 -10.21
N LEU A 36 -5.32 2.27 -10.68
CA LEU A 36 -5.52 1.59 -11.96
C LEU A 36 -6.60 0.50 -11.90
N ILE A 37 -7.21 0.31 -10.73
CA ILE A 37 -8.24 -0.70 -10.46
C ILE A 37 -9.53 -0.02 -10.00
N TYR A 38 -10.63 -0.57 -10.47
CA TYR A 38 -11.98 -0.25 -10.03
C TYR A 38 -12.85 -1.49 -10.29
N TYR A 39 -13.56 -1.94 -9.28
CA TYR A 39 -14.44 -3.09 -9.40
C TYR A 39 -15.88 -2.68 -9.11
N ALA A 40 -16.76 -2.90 -10.07
CA ALA A 40 -18.17 -2.51 -9.95
C ALA A 40 -18.99 -3.51 -9.11
N ASP A 41 -18.51 -4.72 -8.97
CA ASP A 41 -19.25 -5.82 -8.37
C ASP A 41 -18.36 -6.84 -7.64
N MET A 42 -19.02 -7.83 -7.03
CA MET A 42 -18.37 -8.88 -6.26
C MET A 42 -17.46 -9.77 -7.12
N ALA A 43 -17.75 -9.95 -8.41
CA ALA A 43 -16.92 -10.80 -9.27
C ALA A 43 -15.53 -10.19 -9.46
N GLY A 44 -15.45 -8.87 -9.75
CA GLY A 44 -14.19 -8.16 -9.83
C GLY A 44 -13.44 -8.12 -8.49
N VAL A 45 -14.15 -7.97 -7.38
CA VAL A 45 -13.53 -8.04 -6.04
C VAL A 45 -12.95 -9.41 -5.76
N GLN A 46 -13.59 -10.50 -6.21
CA GLN A 46 -13.03 -11.84 -6.05
C GLN A 46 -11.68 -11.98 -6.79
N GLU A 47 -11.54 -11.39 -7.98
CA GLU A 47 -10.25 -11.36 -8.68
C GLU A 47 -9.17 -10.65 -7.84
N GLN A 48 -9.52 -9.56 -7.16
CA GLN A 48 -8.59 -8.87 -6.27
C GLN A 48 -8.23 -9.69 -5.02
N MET A 49 -9.18 -10.41 -4.44
CA MET A 49 -8.93 -11.31 -3.31
C MET A 49 -8.02 -12.47 -3.72
N ASP A 50 -8.24 -13.02 -4.91
CA ASP A 50 -7.40 -14.07 -5.48
C ASP A 50 -5.99 -13.55 -5.78
N TYR A 51 -5.86 -12.30 -6.26
CA TYR A 51 -4.57 -11.63 -6.43
C TYR A 51 -3.80 -11.54 -5.11
N TYR A 52 -4.42 -11.08 -4.03
CA TYR A 52 -3.77 -11.01 -2.72
C TYR A 52 -3.31 -12.38 -2.22
N SER A 53 -4.18 -13.38 -2.33
CA SER A 53 -3.90 -14.77 -1.94
C SER A 53 -2.79 -15.40 -2.77
N HIS A 54 -2.83 -15.20 -4.09
CA HIS A 54 -1.82 -15.71 -5.02
C HIS A 54 -0.43 -15.17 -4.69
N HIS A 55 -0.27 -13.86 -4.55
CA HIS A 55 1.03 -13.24 -4.26
C HIS A 55 1.58 -13.68 -2.90
N HIS A 56 0.70 -13.86 -1.91
CA HIS A 56 1.11 -14.43 -0.63
C HIS A 56 1.64 -15.86 -0.78
N THR A 57 0.91 -16.72 -1.49
CA THR A 57 1.26 -18.15 -1.68
C THR A 57 2.53 -18.30 -2.53
N ALA A 58 2.65 -17.49 -3.57
CA ALA A 58 3.81 -17.48 -4.47
C ALA A 58 5.06 -16.83 -3.84
N GLY A 59 4.93 -16.18 -2.67
CA GLY A 59 6.03 -15.46 -2.03
C GLY A 59 6.48 -14.21 -2.79
N THR A 60 5.58 -13.60 -3.58
CA THR A 60 5.86 -12.39 -4.39
C THR A 60 5.15 -11.16 -3.88
N GLY A 61 4.50 -11.22 -2.73
CA GLY A 61 3.83 -10.07 -2.10
C GLY A 61 3.32 -10.36 -0.70
N CYS A 62 3.12 -9.30 0.04
CA CYS A 62 2.44 -9.27 1.34
C CYS A 62 1.33 -8.23 1.29
N TYR A 63 0.10 -8.63 1.58
CA TYR A 63 -1.06 -7.72 1.62
C TYR A 63 -1.76 -7.86 2.97
N TRP A 64 -1.84 -6.73 3.69
CA TRP A 64 -2.43 -6.67 5.03
C TRP A 64 -3.71 -5.86 5.03
N ALA A 65 -4.75 -6.40 5.66
CA ALA A 65 -5.87 -5.63 6.14
C ALA A 65 -5.40 -4.75 7.30
N ILE A 66 -5.73 -3.47 7.26
CA ILE A 66 -5.43 -2.49 8.29
C ILE A 66 -6.59 -2.50 9.29
N GLU A 67 -6.47 -3.28 10.35
CA GLU A 67 -7.50 -3.43 11.39
C GLU A 67 -7.26 -2.44 12.53
N MET A 68 -8.31 -1.74 12.93
CA MET A 68 -8.30 -0.84 14.08
C MET A 68 -8.37 -1.65 15.38
N LEU A 69 -7.43 -1.46 16.30
CA LEU A 69 -7.38 -2.22 17.57
C LEU A 69 -8.55 -1.93 18.52
N ASP A 70 -9.10 -0.72 18.47
CA ASP A 70 -10.19 -0.29 19.35
C ASP A 70 -11.56 -0.82 18.93
N THR A 71 -11.80 -1.00 17.62
CA THR A 71 -13.09 -1.40 17.06
C THR A 71 -13.10 -2.77 16.39
N GLY A 72 -11.93 -3.28 16.02
CA GLY A 72 -11.79 -4.47 15.18
C GLY A 72 -12.21 -4.25 13.72
N GLN A 73 -12.55 -3.02 13.34
CA GLN A 73 -12.95 -2.69 11.96
C GLN A 73 -11.72 -2.57 11.05
N VAL A 74 -11.89 -3.01 9.79
CA VAL A 74 -10.86 -2.86 8.77
C VAL A 74 -10.97 -1.50 8.11
N ALA A 75 -9.89 -0.72 8.16
CA ALA A 75 -9.82 0.64 7.62
C ALA A 75 -9.42 0.67 6.13
N GLY A 76 -8.81 -0.39 5.62
CA GLY A 76 -8.29 -0.47 4.27
C GLY A 76 -7.26 -1.58 4.12
N VAL A 77 -6.46 -1.50 3.06
CA VAL A 77 -5.40 -2.49 2.77
C VAL A 77 -4.09 -1.77 2.48
N ILE A 78 -2.99 -2.35 2.95
CA ILE A 78 -1.63 -1.98 2.59
C ILE A 78 -0.90 -3.23 2.09
N GLY A 79 -0.08 -3.09 1.05
CA GLY A 79 0.66 -4.21 0.51
C GLY A 79 2.06 -3.86 0.06
N MET A 80 2.90 -4.89 0.00
CA MET A 80 4.19 -4.87 -0.67
C MET A 80 4.20 -5.93 -1.75
N HIS A 81 4.52 -5.53 -2.97
CA HIS A 81 4.77 -6.41 -4.08
C HIS A 81 6.27 -6.48 -4.35
N TYR A 82 6.81 -7.70 -4.43
CA TYR A 82 8.22 -7.96 -4.74
C TYR A 82 8.30 -9.06 -5.80
N PRO A 83 8.46 -8.68 -7.09
CA PRO A 83 8.46 -9.64 -8.18
C PRO A 83 9.64 -10.61 -8.12
N THR A 84 10.74 -10.19 -7.50
CA THR A 84 11.92 -11.02 -7.30
C THR A 84 12.62 -10.61 -6.00
N LEU A 85 12.79 -11.57 -5.08
CA LEU A 85 13.52 -11.34 -3.82
C LEU A 85 15.02 -11.14 -4.00
N ASP A 86 15.59 -11.65 -5.10
CA ASP A 86 17.00 -11.49 -5.46
C ASP A 86 17.42 -10.04 -5.70
N ARG A 87 16.47 -9.16 -6.06
CA ARG A 87 16.69 -7.71 -6.21
C ARG A 87 16.62 -6.94 -4.90
N HIS A 88 16.26 -7.58 -3.81
CA HIS A 88 16.10 -6.99 -2.48
C HIS A 88 15.25 -5.70 -2.46
N LYS A 89 14.25 -5.60 -3.35
CA LYS A 89 13.34 -4.47 -3.43
C LYS A 89 11.88 -4.87 -3.50
N ALA A 90 11.00 -3.95 -3.06
CA ALA A 90 9.55 -4.08 -3.16
C ALA A 90 8.92 -2.75 -3.55
N GLU A 91 7.71 -2.81 -4.11
CA GLU A 91 6.83 -1.66 -4.27
C GLU A 91 5.74 -1.71 -3.20
N ILE A 92 5.50 -0.58 -2.51
CA ILE A 92 4.46 -0.43 -1.50
C ILE A 92 3.27 0.32 -2.08
N GLY A 93 2.06 -0.18 -1.80
CA GLY A 93 0.81 0.48 -2.15
C GLY A 93 -0.22 0.33 -1.03
N PHE A 94 -1.17 1.26 -0.96
CA PHE A 94 -2.22 1.25 0.07
C PHE A 94 -3.46 2.00 -0.38
N TRP A 95 -4.57 1.67 0.24
CA TRP A 95 -5.82 2.44 0.17
C TRP A 95 -6.53 2.37 1.52
N LEU A 96 -7.33 3.41 1.81
CA LEU A 96 -8.17 3.49 2.99
C LEU A 96 -9.60 3.85 2.60
N LEU A 97 -10.57 3.31 3.33
CA LEU A 97 -11.95 3.77 3.24
C LEU A 97 -12.03 5.28 3.58
N PRO A 98 -12.92 6.05 2.92
CA PRO A 98 -12.95 7.51 3.03
C PRO A 98 -13.01 8.04 4.46
N HIS A 99 -13.78 7.39 5.33
CA HIS A 99 -13.96 7.82 6.71
C HIS A 99 -12.72 7.62 7.61
N TYR A 100 -11.69 6.91 7.14
CA TYR A 100 -10.41 6.76 7.83
C TYR A 100 -9.30 7.68 7.29
N VAL A 101 -9.54 8.38 6.18
CA VAL A 101 -8.58 9.30 5.59
C VAL A 101 -8.34 10.52 6.50
N GLY A 102 -7.13 11.07 6.49
CA GLY A 102 -6.75 12.25 7.28
C GLY A 102 -6.47 12.00 8.77
N LYS A 103 -6.62 10.76 9.26
CA LYS A 103 -6.43 10.39 10.69
C LYS A 103 -5.04 9.83 11.01
N GLY A 104 -4.10 9.86 10.06
CA GLY A 104 -2.74 9.33 10.22
C GLY A 104 -2.62 7.81 10.13
N ILE A 105 -3.72 7.10 9.85
CA ILE A 105 -3.78 5.63 9.79
C ILE A 105 -2.86 5.08 8.71
N ALA A 106 -2.93 5.62 7.47
CA ALA A 106 -2.06 5.18 6.39
C ALA A 106 -0.57 5.41 6.70
N THR A 107 -0.22 6.52 7.36
CA THR A 107 1.16 6.79 7.79
C THR A 107 1.65 5.72 8.78
N GLU A 108 0.83 5.41 9.79
CA GLU A 108 1.16 4.41 10.82
C GLU A 108 1.31 3.01 10.22
N ALA A 109 0.38 2.62 9.35
CA ALA A 109 0.44 1.35 8.62
C ALA A 109 1.67 1.26 7.72
N ALA A 110 1.98 2.34 6.97
CA ALA A 110 3.14 2.37 6.09
C ALA A 110 4.48 2.26 6.87
N LEU A 111 4.61 2.95 8.00
CA LEU A 111 5.81 2.83 8.84
C LEU A 111 6.00 1.40 9.37
N ALA A 112 4.93 0.72 9.80
CA ALA A 112 4.99 -0.68 10.23
C ALA A 112 5.38 -1.61 9.07
N ALA A 113 4.84 -1.39 7.88
CA ALA A 113 5.16 -2.18 6.69
C ALA A 113 6.62 -1.94 6.23
N LEU A 114 7.13 -0.69 6.23
CA LEU A 114 8.52 -0.38 5.92
C LEU A 114 9.48 -1.09 6.88
N ALA A 115 9.20 -1.03 8.20
CA ALA A 115 10.01 -1.72 9.20
C ALA A 115 10.04 -3.24 8.95
N TYR A 116 8.90 -3.85 8.60
CA TYR A 116 8.84 -5.26 8.24
C TYR A 116 9.67 -5.55 6.98
N GLY A 117 9.53 -4.74 5.94
CA GLY A 117 10.28 -4.89 4.70
C GLY A 117 11.79 -4.86 4.91
N PHE A 118 12.29 -3.89 5.67
CA PHE A 118 13.72 -3.75 5.92
C PHE A 118 14.27 -4.80 6.89
N TYR A 119 13.59 -5.05 8.02
CA TYR A 119 14.16 -5.87 9.10
C TYR A 119 13.79 -7.36 9.00
N LYS A 120 12.66 -7.72 8.39
CA LYS A 120 12.21 -9.11 8.29
C LYS A 120 12.40 -9.71 6.90
N LEU A 121 12.11 -8.94 5.85
CA LEU A 121 12.32 -9.41 4.46
C LEU A 121 13.74 -9.15 3.96
N GLY A 122 14.53 -8.32 4.65
CA GLY A 122 15.89 -8.02 4.25
C GLY A 122 15.99 -7.09 3.04
N LEU A 123 14.92 -6.37 2.70
CA LEU A 123 14.93 -5.43 1.58
C LEU A 123 15.96 -4.32 1.80
N ILE A 124 16.55 -3.83 0.72
CA ILE A 124 17.47 -2.68 0.73
C ILE A 124 16.81 -1.43 0.16
N ARG A 125 15.68 -1.58 -0.56
CA ARG A 125 14.94 -0.50 -1.20
C ARG A 125 13.45 -0.80 -1.21
N ILE A 126 12.63 0.21 -0.91
CA ILE A 126 11.17 0.16 -1.06
C ILE A 126 10.75 1.34 -1.93
N GLU A 127 9.99 1.06 -2.97
CA GLU A 127 9.53 1.99 -4.00
C GLU A 127 8.04 2.27 -3.85
N ALA A 128 7.57 3.39 -4.38
CA ALA A 128 6.16 3.70 -4.58
C ALA A 128 5.98 4.57 -5.83
N THR A 129 4.93 4.30 -6.59
CA THR A 129 4.49 5.13 -7.72
C THR A 129 3.18 5.83 -7.37
N VAL A 130 3.05 7.10 -7.75
CA VAL A 130 1.86 7.90 -7.45
C VAL A 130 1.58 8.90 -8.57
N GLU A 131 0.30 9.07 -8.93
CA GLU A 131 -0.11 10.11 -9.88
C GLU A 131 0.22 11.50 -9.33
N THR A 132 0.68 12.40 -10.22
CA THR A 132 1.09 13.78 -9.85
C THR A 132 -0.04 14.59 -9.21
N GLU A 133 -1.29 14.24 -9.47
CA GLU A 133 -2.47 14.89 -8.89
C GLU A 133 -2.88 14.32 -7.53
N ASN A 134 -2.35 13.18 -7.11
CA ASN A 134 -2.64 12.57 -5.81
C ASN A 134 -1.83 13.20 -4.69
N VAL A 135 -2.17 14.46 -4.37
CA VAL A 135 -1.45 15.28 -3.38
C VAL A 135 -1.38 14.63 -2.00
N SER A 136 -2.44 13.91 -1.61
CA SER A 136 -2.51 13.25 -0.30
C SER A 136 -1.51 12.10 -0.17
N SER A 137 -1.40 11.25 -1.20
CA SER A 137 -0.40 10.16 -1.23
C SER A 137 1.02 10.73 -1.32
N ILE A 138 1.26 11.75 -2.14
CA ILE A 138 2.57 12.43 -2.23
C ILE A 138 2.99 12.98 -0.86
N ALA A 139 2.09 13.64 -0.14
CA ALA A 139 2.37 14.14 1.21
C ALA A 139 2.70 13.02 2.19
N LEU A 140 1.97 11.88 2.12
CA LEU A 140 2.23 10.71 2.94
C LEU A 140 3.61 10.11 2.63
N LEU A 141 3.93 9.88 1.35
CA LEU A 141 5.22 9.30 0.96
C LEU A 141 6.40 10.14 1.46
N ARG A 142 6.32 11.47 1.32
CA ARG A 142 7.32 12.39 1.89
C ARG A 142 7.39 12.30 3.41
N LYS A 143 6.23 12.22 4.08
CA LYS A 143 6.14 12.14 5.54
C LYS A 143 6.78 10.86 6.09
N ILE A 144 6.68 9.73 5.39
CA ILE A 144 7.34 8.49 5.79
C ILE A 144 8.82 8.41 5.40
N GLY A 145 9.35 9.46 4.76
CA GLY A 145 10.77 9.61 4.44
C GLY A 145 11.16 9.14 3.04
N MET A 146 10.19 8.88 2.16
CA MET A 146 10.51 8.52 0.78
C MET A 146 10.97 9.75 -0.02
N VAL A 147 11.99 9.56 -0.83
CA VAL A 147 12.59 10.56 -1.71
C VAL A 147 11.97 10.48 -3.10
N HIS A 148 11.60 11.62 -3.68
CA HIS A 148 11.15 11.71 -5.06
C HIS A 148 12.35 11.61 -6.01
N GLU A 149 12.39 10.57 -6.84
CA GLU A 149 13.51 10.32 -7.76
C GLU A 149 13.27 10.83 -9.18
N GLY A 150 12.01 11.03 -9.55
CA GLY A 150 11.66 11.52 -10.88
C GLY A 150 10.20 11.39 -11.23
N THR A 151 9.81 12.01 -12.35
CA THR A 151 8.44 11.94 -12.88
C THR A 151 8.47 11.37 -14.30
N LEU A 152 7.74 10.30 -14.49
CA LEU A 152 7.52 9.62 -15.76
C LEU A 152 6.30 10.24 -16.44
N ARG A 153 6.52 10.98 -17.53
CA ARG A 153 5.44 11.72 -18.21
C ARG A 153 4.64 10.81 -19.12
N LYS A 154 3.29 10.88 -19.06
CA LYS A 154 2.36 10.09 -19.88
C LYS A 154 2.68 8.60 -19.87
N TYR A 155 3.04 8.11 -18.70
CA TYR A 155 3.59 6.78 -18.53
C TYR A 155 2.52 5.69 -18.46
N GLU A 156 1.37 6.00 -17.85
CA GLU A 156 0.30 5.02 -17.60
C GLU A 156 -1.04 5.54 -18.15
N ASN A 157 -1.93 4.62 -18.48
CA ASN A 157 -3.30 4.94 -18.89
C ASN A 157 -4.25 4.67 -17.71
N ASN A 158 -4.77 5.74 -17.11
CA ASN A 158 -5.78 5.63 -16.06
C ASN A 158 -7.13 6.11 -16.61
N HIS A 159 -8.08 5.18 -16.74
CA HIS A 159 -9.44 5.44 -17.24
C HIS A 159 -9.48 6.19 -18.59
N GLY A 160 -8.57 5.86 -19.52
CA GLY A 160 -8.50 6.47 -20.84
C GLY A 160 -7.68 7.75 -20.92
N GLN A 161 -7.11 8.21 -19.82
CA GLN A 161 -6.21 9.37 -19.78
C GLN A 161 -4.76 8.92 -19.52
N LEU A 162 -3.84 9.46 -20.32
CA LEU A 162 -2.41 9.28 -20.06
C LEU A 162 -1.99 10.18 -18.90
N ILE A 163 -1.54 9.55 -17.82
CA ILE A 163 -1.16 10.21 -16.58
C ILE A 163 0.35 10.24 -16.40
N ASP A 164 0.80 11.23 -15.63
CA ASP A 164 2.18 11.32 -15.18
C ASP A 164 2.32 10.64 -13.81
N LEU A 165 3.37 9.82 -13.64
CA LEU A 165 3.66 9.14 -12.40
C LEU A 165 4.94 9.68 -11.75
N MET A 166 4.85 10.08 -10.50
CA MET A 166 6.01 10.36 -9.65
C MET A 166 6.52 9.05 -9.06
N HIS A 167 7.82 8.83 -9.14
CA HIS A 167 8.49 7.68 -8.56
C HIS A 167 9.18 8.08 -7.27
N PHE A 168 8.86 7.38 -6.19
CA PHE A 168 9.43 7.57 -4.86
C PHE A 168 10.16 6.32 -4.41
N SER A 169 11.16 6.49 -3.57
CA SER A 169 11.84 5.38 -2.92
C SER A 169 12.36 5.75 -1.53
N ILE A 170 12.64 4.73 -0.74
CA ILE A 170 13.41 4.84 0.50
C ILE A 170 14.39 3.67 0.57
N LEU A 171 15.64 3.97 0.92
CA LEU A 171 16.69 2.97 1.12
C LEU A 171 16.76 2.57 2.61
N ARG A 172 17.27 1.38 2.89
CA ARG A 172 17.43 0.90 4.26
C ARG A 172 18.25 1.83 5.14
N ASP A 173 19.38 2.32 4.63
CA ASP A 173 20.26 3.20 5.40
C ASP A 173 19.65 4.58 5.65
N GLU A 174 18.76 5.07 4.77
CA GLU A 174 17.96 6.29 4.99
C GLU A 174 16.92 6.06 6.08
N TRP A 175 16.25 4.91 6.05
CA TRP A 175 15.30 4.48 7.08
C TRP A 175 15.96 4.36 8.46
N GLU A 176 17.11 3.72 8.55
CA GLU A 176 17.84 3.52 9.82
C GLU A 176 18.31 4.86 10.43
N ARG A 177 18.79 5.79 9.60
CA ARG A 177 19.13 7.14 10.07
C ARG A 177 17.95 7.90 10.65
N ARG A 178 16.79 7.80 9.99
CA ARG A 178 15.56 8.46 10.43
C ARG A 178 15.03 7.96 11.79
N ILE A 179 15.24 6.70 12.13
CA ILE A 179 14.79 6.14 13.42
C ILE A 179 15.69 6.58 14.56
N LEU A 180 16.94 6.96 14.27
CA LEU A 180 17.91 7.40 15.28
C LEU A 180 17.80 8.91 15.61
N GLU A 181 17.06 9.69 14.81
CA GLU A 181 16.72 11.10 15.03
C GLU A 181 15.42 11.26 15.84
#